data_ccdb98cf06096c6b83eeb881d5645f68
#
_entry.id   ccdb98cf06096c6b83eeb881d5645f68
#
_cell.length_a   1.000
_cell.length_b   1.000
_cell.length_c   1.000
_cell.angle_alpha   90.00
_cell.angle_beta   90.00
_cell.angle_gamma   90.00
#
_symmetry.space_group_name_H-M   'P 1'
#
loop_
_entity.id
_entity.type
_entity.pdbx_description
1 polymer ?
#
loop_
_entity_poly.entity_id
_entity_poly.type
_entity_poly.pdbx_seq_one_letter_code
_entity_poly.pdbx_strand_id
1 'polypeptide(L)'
;MSTFFADLVGRTDEDRRAFETHPAVLDAVAQGMPLERYRRLLLELYHVVWHFNPASAAAASRMGHPGHDALQPIRHFLYQHMQEESGHETWVLNDLEAIGVPGSDARAYSPSVNTLSLVGYNYWAADRGHPCSVLGMLYALEVVASVYGGPFAAAIRESLLLEGERGVSFIASHATLDAQHMADLRQVLNQVRDEAGQAAIVQSVRVNFHHFTRIVEGV
;
A
#
# COMPACT_ATOMS: atom_id res chain seq x y z
N MET A 1 -17.76 -24.13 0.97
CA MET A 1 -17.06 -23.37 2.02
C MET A 1 -16.57 -22.06 1.42
N SER A 2 -16.72 -20.95 2.13
CA SER A 2 -16.12 -19.67 1.72
C SER A 2 -14.60 -19.77 1.67
N THR A 3 -13.96 -19.06 0.74
CA THR A 3 -12.49 -18.95 0.70
C THR A 3 -12.03 -17.94 1.75
N PHE A 4 -10.76 -18.03 2.21
CA PHE A 4 -10.25 -17.05 3.18
C PHE A 4 -10.26 -15.62 2.60
N PHE A 5 -10.00 -15.46 1.31
CA PHE A 5 -10.11 -14.15 0.66
C PHE A 5 -11.52 -13.54 0.82
N ALA A 6 -12.58 -14.32 0.60
CA ALA A 6 -13.94 -13.81 0.77
C ALA A 6 -14.28 -13.49 2.23
N ASP A 7 -13.75 -14.28 3.18
CA ASP A 7 -13.86 -14.01 4.61
C ASP A 7 -13.09 -12.72 5.00
N LEU A 8 -11.87 -12.54 4.50
CA LEU A 8 -11.07 -11.34 4.71
C LEU A 8 -11.81 -10.08 4.25
N VAL A 9 -12.34 -10.10 3.02
CA VAL A 9 -13.14 -8.97 2.48
C VAL A 9 -14.30 -8.63 3.41
N GLY A 10 -15.06 -9.64 3.86
CA GLY A 10 -16.18 -9.42 4.78
C GLY A 10 -15.76 -8.88 6.15
N ARG A 11 -14.66 -9.42 6.72
CA ARG A 11 -14.15 -9.02 8.06
C ARG A 11 -13.50 -7.65 8.10
N THR A 12 -13.13 -7.09 6.94
CA THR A 12 -12.47 -5.78 6.80
C THR A 12 -13.30 -4.77 6.02
N ASP A 13 -14.57 -5.10 5.72
CA ASP A 13 -15.47 -4.24 4.93
C ASP A 13 -15.76 -2.90 5.65
N GLU A 14 -15.90 -2.92 6.97
CA GLU A 14 -16.11 -1.70 7.76
C GLU A 14 -14.88 -0.77 7.70
N ASP A 15 -13.68 -1.34 7.83
CA ASP A 15 -12.42 -0.58 7.77
C ASP A 15 -12.21 0.02 6.37
N ARG A 16 -12.49 -0.76 5.33
CA ARG A 16 -12.46 -0.29 3.94
C ARG A 16 -13.47 0.83 3.71
N ARG A 17 -14.71 0.66 4.16
CA ARG A 17 -15.74 1.70 4.04
C ARG A 17 -15.40 2.95 4.82
N ALA A 18 -14.79 2.83 5.99
CA ALA A 18 -14.32 3.97 6.76
C ALA A 18 -13.28 4.80 5.98
N PHE A 19 -12.40 4.13 5.22
CA PHE A 19 -11.49 4.80 4.28
C PHE A 19 -12.27 5.44 3.12
N GLU A 20 -13.10 4.68 2.42
CA GLU A 20 -13.86 5.11 1.23
C GLU A 20 -14.73 6.35 1.48
N THR A 21 -15.39 6.38 2.64
CA THR A 21 -16.35 7.43 2.99
C THR A 21 -15.75 8.58 3.79
N HIS A 22 -14.44 8.52 4.06
CA HIS A 22 -13.76 9.60 4.77
C HIS A 22 -13.76 10.88 3.93
N PRO A 23 -14.19 12.04 4.47
CA PRO A 23 -14.33 13.27 3.69
C PRO A 23 -13.05 13.64 2.90
N ALA A 24 -11.88 13.54 3.52
CA ALA A 24 -10.61 13.86 2.86
C ALA A 24 -10.31 12.94 1.66
N VAL A 25 -10.72 11.65 1.71
CA VAL A 25 -10.57 10.70 0.61
C VAL A 25 -11.58 10.98 -0.50
N LEU A 26 -12.85 11.21 -0.14
CA LEU A 26 -13.90 11.57 -1.10
C LEU A 26 -13.56 12.85 -1.85
N ASP A 27 -13.15 13.88 -1.13
CA ASP A 27 -12.76 15.17 -1.75
C ASP A 27 -11.55 15.01 -2.68
N ALA A 28 -10.53 14.25 -2.24
CA ALA A 28 -9.33 14.02 -3.04
C ALA A 28 -9.64 13.27 -4.34
N VAL A 29 -10.47 12.24 -4.27
CA VAL A 29 -10.86 11.43 -5.44
C VAL A 29 -11.80 12.21 -6.38
N ALA A 30 -12.68 13.06 -5.83
CA ALA A 30 -13.65 13.79 -6.63
C ALA A 30 -13.10 15.09 -7.24
N GLN A 31 -12.21 15.79 -6.54
CA GLN A 31 -11.78 17.15 -6.87
C GLN A 31 -10.26 17.32 -7.04
N GLY A 32 -9.49 16.26 -6.73
CA GLY A 32 -8.05 16.36 -6.62
C GLY A 32 -7.60 17.06 -5.34
N MET A 33 -6.42 17.66 -5.38
CA MET A 33 -5.83 18.38 -4.23
C MET A 33 -5.14 19.66 -4.68
N PRO A 34 -5.08 20.70 -3.84
CA PRO A 34 -4.15 21.81 -4.03
C PRO A 34 -2.70 21.28 -4.10
N LEU A 35 -1.86 21.94 -4.92
CA LEU A 35 -0.48 21.50 -5.20
C LEU A 35 0.33 21.21 -3.94
N GLU A 36 0.24 22.05 -2.91
CA GLU A 36 1.00 21.87 -1.67
C GLU A 36 0.54 20.64 -0.85
N ARG A 37 -0.74 20.32 -0.90
CA ARG A 37 -1.27 19.09 -0.28
C ARG A 37 -0.81 17.86 -1.06
N TYR A 38 -0.85 17.93 -2.39
CA TYR A 38 -0.42 16.83 -3.24
C TYR A 38 1.09 16.57 -3.11
N ARG A 39 1.92 17.63 -3.04
CA ARG A 39 3.36 17.50 -2.75
C ARG A 39 3.59 16.75 -1.43
N ARG A 40 2.89 17.14 -0.37
CA ARG A 40 2.98 16.45 0.93
C ARG A 40 2.54 15.00 0.84
N LEU A 41 1.44 14.71 0.14
CA LEU A 41 0.99 13.33 -0.05
C LEU A 41 2.07 12.47 -0.75
N LEU A 42 2.66 12.96 -1.83
CA LEU A 42 3.73 12.23 -2.52
C LEU A 42 4.98 12.05 -1.65
N LEU A 43 5.33 13.02 -0.81
CA LEU A 43 6.41 12.89 0.17
C LEU A 43 6.13 11.79 1.20
N GLU A 44 4.90 11.71 1.72
CA GLU A 44 4.48 10.62 2.61
C GLU A 44 4.48 9.27 1.89
N LEU A 45 3.95 9.22 0.67
CA LEU A 45 3.91 8.01 -0.15
C LEU A 45 5.32 7.51 -0.51
N TYR A 46 6.29 8.41 -0.77
CA TYR A 46 7.67 8.01 -0.98
C TYR A 46 8.20 7.13 0.16
N HIS A 47 7.94 7.50 1.41
CA HIS A 47 8.35 6.69 2.56
C HIS A 47 7.57 5.39 2.69
N VAL A 48 6.28 5.36 2.37
CA VAL A 48 5.50 4.11 2.36
C VAL A 48 6.08 3.13 1.34
N VAL A 49 6.30 3.61 0.10
CA VAL A 49 6.80 2.79 -1.02
C VAL A 49 8.25 2.34 -0.78
N TRP A 50 9.12 3.23 -0.30
CA TRP A 50 10.50 2.89 0.03
C TRP A 50 10.60 1.72 1.03
N HIS A 51 9.72 1.68 2.02
CA HIS A 51 9.74 0.68 3.08
C HIS A 51 8.95 -0.59 2.76
N PHE A 52 8.22 -0.63 1.64
CA PHE A 52 7.40 -1.77 1.23
C PHE A 52 8.22 -3.06 1.04
N ASN A 53 9.21 -3.04 0.15
CA ASN A 53 10.07 -4.19 -0.13
C ASN A 53 10.90 -4.64 1.08
N PRO A 54 11.56 -3.75 1.85
CA PRO A 54 12.25 -4.13 3.07
C PRO A 54 11.34 -4.80 4.13
N ALA A 55 10.11 -4.33 4.32
CA ALA A 55 9.16 -4.97 5.24
C ALA A 55 8.71 -6.34 4.73
N SER A 56 8.47 -6.48 3.43
CA SER A 56 8.14 -7.75 2.77
C SER A 56 9.30 -8.76 2.89
N ALA A 57 10.55 -8.31 2.71
CA ALA A 57 11.76 -9.13 2.88
C ALA A 57 11.93 -9.60 4.34
N ALA A 58 11.66 -8.75 5.33
CA ALA A 58 11.70 -9.10 6.74
C ALA A 58 10.69 -10.23 7.04
N ALA A 59 9.45 -10.14 6.54
CA ALA A 59 8.48 -11.22 6.67
C ALA A 59 8.91 -12.50 5.95
N ALA A 60 9.36 -12.40 4.69
CA ALA A 60 9.80 -13.54 3.89
C ALA A 60 10.99 -14.29 4.52
N SER A 61 11.91 -13.58 5.20
CA SER A 61 13.05 -14.20 5.89
C SER A 61 12.62 -15.15 7.01
N ARG A 62 11.46 -14.95 7.60
CA ARG A 62 10.89 -15.78 8.68
C ARG A 62 10.05 -16.97 8.19
N MET A 63 9.76 -17.03 6.89
CA MET A 63 8.94 -18.08 6.27
C MET A 63 9.77 -19.28 5.76
N GLY A 64 11.07 -19.32 5.99
CA GLY A 64 11.99 -20.30 5.42
C GLY A 64 12.58 -21.30 6.39
N HIS A 65 12.02 -21.47 7.58
CA HIS A 65 12.56 -22.40 8.57
C HIS A 65 12.17 -23.85 8.23
N PRO A 66 13.08 -24.84 8.43
CA PRO A 66 12.72 -26.25 8.38
C PRO A 66 11.50 -26.50 9.29
N GLY A 67 10.44 -27.10 8.75
CA GLY A 67 9.17 -27.31 9.46
C GLY A 67 8.06 -26.29 9.19
N HIS A 68 8.32 -25.23 8.40
CA HIS A 68 7.32 -24.25 7.98
C HIS A 68 6.97 -24.38 6.49
N ASP A 69 6.88 -25.59 5.97
CA ASP A 69 6.59 -25.85 4.55
C ASP A 69 5.28 -25.21 4.08
N ALA A 70 4.29 -25.07 4.97
CA ALA A 70 3.02 -24.42 4.68
C ALA A 70 3.15 -22.94 4.27
N LEU A 71 4.24 -22.26 4.62
CA LEU A 71 4.50 -20.86 4.29
C LEU A 71 5.35 -20.69 3.02
N GLN A 72 5.88 -21.75 2.44
CA GLN A 72 6.72 -21.69 1.22
C GLN A 72 6.03 -21.02 0.03
N PRO A 73 4.74 -21.30 -0.28
CA PRO A 73 4.07 -20.61 -1.38
C PRO A 73 3.95 -19.10 -1.16
N ILE A 74 3.74 -18.67 0.10
CA ILE A 74 3.65 -17.25 0.47
C ILE A 74 5.02 -16.59 0.30
N ARG A 75 6.08 -17.24 0.77
CA ARG A 75 7.46 -16.76 0.60
C ARG A 75 7.82 -16.60 -0.87
N HIS A 76 7.46 -17.59 -1.71
CA HIS A 76 7.71 -17.53 -3.14
C HIS A 76 6.98 -16.37 -3.81
N PHE A 77 5.70 -16.19 -3.48
CA PHE A 77 4.91 -15.05 -3.93
C PHE A 77 5.58 -13.71 -3.53
N LEU A 78 6.03 -13.58 -2.28
CA LEU A 78 6.70 -12.35 -1.83
C LEU A 78 7.98 -12.06 -2.62
N TYR A 79 8.77 -13.06 -2.98
CA TYR A 79 9.96 -12.85 -3.81
C TYR A 79 9.64 -12.33 -5.20
N GLN A 80 8.60 -12.87 -5.84
CA GLN A 80 8.14 -12.41 -7.14
C GLN A 80 7.60 -10.98 -7.05
N HIS A 81 6.72 -10.73 -6.09
CA HIS A 81 6.10 -9.43 -5.88
C HIS A 81 7.12 -8.33 -5.54
N MET A 82 8.11 -8.61 -4.69
CA MET A 82 9.21 -7.67 -4.42
C MET A 82 10.04 -7.34 -5.65
N GLN A 83 10.19 -8.29 -6.59
CA GLN A 83 10.89 -8.04 -7.85
C GLN A 83 10.06 -7.11 -8.75
N GLU A 84 8.75 -7.28 -8.80
CA GLU A 84 7.83 -6.43 -9.56
C GLU A 84 7.77 -5.02 -8.98
N GLU A 85 7.77 -4.89 -7.65
CA GLU A 85 7.74 -3.60 -6.92
C GLU A 85 9.11 -2.90 -6.83
N SER A 86 10.17 -3.52 -7.34
CA SER A 86 11.52 -2.94 -7.25
C SER A 86 11.67 -1.70 -8.13
N GLY A 87 11.97 -0.56 -7.52
CA GLY A 87 12.22 0.71 -8.21
C GLY A 87 10.98 1.64 -8.30
N HIS A 88 9.82 1.20 -7.83
CA HIS A 88 8.60 2.03 -7.85
C HIS A 88 8.74 3.32 -7.03
N GLU A 89 9.59 3.35 -6.01
CA GLU A 89 9.94 4.58 -5.30
C GLU A 89 10.55 5.66 -6.22
N THR A 90 11.19 5.25 -7.30
CA THR A 90 11.74 6.17 -8.31
C THR A 90 10.61 6.87 -9.08
N TRP A 91 9.48 6.21 -9.31
CA TRP A 91 8.33 6.85 -9.96
C TRP A 91 7.76 7.98 -9.08
N VAL A 92 7.69 7.77 -7.76
CA VAL A 92 7.27 8.83 -6.83
C VAL A 92 8.25 10.01 -6.87
N LEU A 93 9.56 9.77 -6.92
CA LEU A 93 10.57 10.83 -7.05
C LEU A 93 10.43 11.58 -8.37
N ASN A 94 10.19 10.89 -9.49
CA ASN A 94 9.98 11.51 -10.79
C ASN A 94 8.71 12.41 -10.79
N ASP A 95 7.64 11.95 -10.13
CA ASP A 95 6.41 12.75 -9.99
C ASP A 95 6.65 13.98 -9.11
N LEU A 96 7.38 13.85 -8.00
CA LEU A 96 7.78 14.97 -7.14
C LEU A 96 8.62 16.00 -7.90
N GLU A 97 9.60 15.56 -8.68
CA GLU A 97 10.41 16.45 -9.52
C GLU A 97 9.56 17.18 -10.58
N ALA A 98 8.59 16.48 -11.18
CA ALA A 98 7.69 17.09 -12.18
C ALA A 98 6.82 18.21 -11.61
N ILE A 99 6.51 18.17 -10.31
CA ILE A 99 5.74 19.20 -9.60
C ILE A 99 6.62 20.14 -8.75
N GLY A 100 7.93 20.14 -8.98
CA GLY A 100 8.87 21.12 -8.42
C GLY A 100 9.41 20.78 -7.03
N VAL A 101 9.43 19.52 -6.63
CA VAL A 101 10.09 19.03 -5.40
C VAL A 101 11.34 18.22 -5.79
N PRO A 102 12.56 18.71 -5.52
CA PRO A 102 13.78 17.98 -5.81
C PRO A 102 13.85 16.63 -5.10
N GLY A 103 14.39 15.59 -5.75
CA GLY A 103 14.54 14.28 -5.15
C GLY A 103 15.43 14.25 -3.89
N SER A 104 16.35 15.22 -3.74
CA SER A 104 17.12 15.43 -2.49
C SER A 104 16.21 15.78 -1.32
N ASP A 105 15.23 16.65 -1.56
CA ASP A 105 14.31 17.14 -0.54
C ASP A 105 13.35 16.04 -0.13
N ALA A 106 12.90 15.23 -1.08
CA ALA A 106 12.08 14.04 -0.81
C ALA A 106 12.80 13.04 0.10
N ARG A 107 14.09 12.79 -0.16
CA ARG A 107 14.91 11.88 0.68
C ARG A 107 15.23 12.45 2.07
N ALA A 108 15.26 13.77 2.20
CA ALA A 108 15.52 14.45 3.46
C ALA A 108 14.23 14.73 4.26
N TYR A 109 13.08 14.51 3.67
CA TYR A 109 11.78 14.76 4.30
C TYR A 109 11.58 13.85 5.51
N SER A 110 11.13 14.42 6.61
CA SER A 110 10.73 13.67 7.80
C SER A 110 9.25 13.36 7.73
N PRO A 111 8.85 12.09 7.54
CA PRO A 111 7.45 11.74 7.38
C PRO A 111 6.63 11.99 8.65
N SER A 112 5.34 12.15 8.48
CA SER A 112 4.39 12.36 9.56
C SER A 112 4.35 11.19 10.54
N VAL A 113 3.82 11.43 11.74
CA VAL A 113 3.60 10.38 12.76
C VAL A 113 2.73 9.25 12.21
N ASN A 114 1.77 9.55 11.32
CA ASN A 114 0.91 8.54 10.73
C ASN A 114 1.68 7.61 9.79
N THR A 115 2.54 8.15 8.93
CA THR A 115 3.42 7.37 8.06
C THR A 115 4.46 6.58 8.86
N LEU A 116 5.08 7.19 9.87
CA LEU A 116 5.98 6.48 10.77
C LEU A 116 5.28 5.34 11.51
N SER A 117 4.04 5.54 11.95
CA SER A 117 3.25 4.51 12.63
C SER A 117 2.90 3.37 11.68
N LEU A 118 2.48 3.68 10.44
CA LEU A 118 2.19 2.69 9.41
C LEU A 118 3.40 1.81 9.09
N VAL A 119 4.52 2.47 8.77
CA VAL A 119 5.79 1.80 8.45
C VAL A 119 6.30 1.01 9.65
N GLY A 120 6.31 1.61 10.83
CA GLY A 120 6.75 0.96 12.08
C GLY A 120 5.90 -0.26 12.43
N TYR A 121 4.57 -0.18 12.27
CA TYR A 121 3.69 -1.32 12.45
C TYR A 121 4.01 -2.46 11.48
N ASN A 122 4.18 -2.15 10.19
CA ASN A 122 4.45 -3.16 9.19
C ASN A 122 5.80 -3.87 9.44
N TYR A 123 6.85 -3.14 9.84
CA TYR A 123 8.11 -3.76 10.29
C TYR A 123 7.94 -4.60 11.56
N TRP A 124 7.25 -4.07 12.57
CA TRP A 124 7.00 -4.84 13.80
C TRP A 124 6.22 -6.12 13.50
N ALA A 125 5.17 -6.04 12.70
CA ALA A 125 4.35 -7.18 12.32
C ALA A 125 5.15 -8.21 11.52
N ALA A 126 6.00 -7.76 10.58
CA ALA A 126 6.87 -8.60 9.78
C ALA A 126 7.97 -9.29 10.62
N ASP A 127 8.60 -8.58 11.56
CA ASP A 127 9.76 -9.09 12.33
C ASP A 127 9.36 -9.76 13.65
N ARG A 128 8.37 -9.25 14.37
CA ARG A 128 7.97 -9.71 15.71
C ARG A 128 6.59 -10.35 15.76
N GLY A 129 5.68 -9.96 14.87
CA GLY A 129 4.35 -10.52 14.74
C GLY A 129 4.32 -11.84 13.96
N HIS A 130 3.16 -12.16 13.39
CA HIS A 130 3.01 -13.29 12.48
C HIS A 130 3.45 -12.89 11.07
N PRO A 131 4.36 -13.61 10.39
CA PRO A 131 4.90 -13.16 9.10
C PRO A 131 3.84 -13.04 8.00
N CYS A 132 2.73 -13.77 8.06
CA CYS A 132 1.61 -13.60 7.11
C CYS A 132 0.94 -12.21 7.19
N SER A 133 1.16 -11.42 8.25
CA SER A 133 0.61 -10.05 8.36
C SER A 133 0.97 -9.16 7.17
N VAL A 134 2.11 -9.42 6.52
CA VAL A 134 2.52 -8.70 5.31
C VAL A 134 1.48 -8.79 4.19
N LEU A 135 0.78 -9.92 4.06
CA LEU A 135 -0.30 -10.06 3.05
C LEU A 135 -1.47 -9.11 3.31
N GLY A 136 -1.69 -8.70 4.57
CA GLY A 136 -2.68 -7.68 4.91
C GLY A 136 -2.23 -6.26 4.53
N MET A 137 -0.93 -5.95 4.65
CA MET A 137 -0.34 -4.73 4.13
C MET A 137 -0.53 -4.67 2.60
N LEU A 138 -0.10 -5.71 1.88
CA LEU A 138 -0.26 -5.80 0.44
C LEU A 138 -1.73 -5.59 0.04
N TYR A 139 -2.65 -6.35 0.64
CA TYR A 139 -4.08 -6.25 0.31
C TYR A 139 -4.63 -4.82 0.48
N ALA A 140 -4.31 -4.14 1.57
CA ALA A 140 -4.81 -2.79 1.80
C ALA A 140 -4.26 -1.79 0.77
N LEU A 141 -2.97 -1.86 0.45
CA LEU A 141 -2.33 -0.96 -0.51
C LEU A 141 -2.81 -1.23 -1.94
N GLU A 142 -2.92 -2.51 -2.34
CA GLU A 142 -3.45 -2.90 -3.65
C GLU A 142 -4.91 -2.45 -3.83
N VAL A 143 -5.75 -2.57 -2.80
CA VAL A 143 -7.13 -2.06 -2.85
C VAL A 143 -7.15 -0.54 -3.01
N VAL A 144 -6.32 0.19 -2.26
CA VAL A 144 -6.24 1.65 -2.38
C VAL A 144 -5.80 2.05 -3.80
N ALA A 145 -4.80 1.41 -4.35
CA ALA A 145 -4.25 1.74 -5.66
C ALA A 145 -5.22 1.34 -6.79
N SER A 146 -5.71 0.10 -6.80
CA SER A 146 -6.55 -0.42 -7.89
C SER A 146 -7.95 0.21 -7.95
N VAL A 147 -8.54 0.54 -6.79
CA VAL A 147 -9.92 1.08 -6.75
C VAL A 147 -9.93 2.60 -6.84
N TYR A 148 -9.02 3.27 -6.14
CA TYR A 148 -9.06 4.73 -5.99
C TYR A 148 -7.97 5.47 -6.77
N GLY A 149 -6.87 4.79 -7.14
CA GLY A 149 -5.72 5.42 -7.81
C GLY A 149 -6.08 6.07 -9.13
N GLY A 150 -6.80 5.38 -10.01
CA GLY A 150 -7.19 5.90 -11.32
C GLY A 150 -8.05 7.17 -11.24
N PRO A 151 -9.19 7.16 -10.53
CA PRO A 151 -10.01 8.34 -10.31
C PRO A 151 -9.24 9.49 -9.65
N PHE A 152 -8.40 9.20 -8.66
CA PHE A 152 -7.59 10.21 -7.97
C PHE A 152 -6.54 10.83 -8.90
N ALA A 153 -5.81 10.02 -9.69
CA ALA A 153 -4.84 10.53 -10.67
C ALA A 153 -5.51 11.43 -11.71
N ALA A 154 -6.72 11.08 -12.17
CA ALA A 154 -7.50 11.91 -13.09
C ALA A 154 -7.87 13.25 -12.47
N ALA A 155 -8.38 13.24 -11.22
CA ALA A 155 -8.76 14.46 -10.50
C ALA A 155 -7.54 15.37 -10.21
N ILE A 156 -6.38 14.81 -9.86
CA ILE A 156 -5.13 15.56 -9.70
C ILE A 156 -4.69 16.20 -11.00
N ARG A 157 -4.71 15.46 -12.12
CA ARG A 157 -4.35 16.00 -13.44
C ARG A 157 -5.20 17.19 -13.80
N GLU A 158 -6.50 17.09 -13.59
CA GLU A 158 -7.46 18.16 -13.90
C GLU A 158 -7.24 19.37 -12.97
N SER A 159 -7.19 19.15 -11.66
CA SER A 159 -7.08 20.22 -10.67
C SER A 159 -5.76 21.00 -10.74
N LEU A 160 -4.66 20.34 -11.13
CA LEU A 160 -3.33 20.93 -11.24
C LEU A 160 -2.93 21.27 -12.68
N LEU A 161 -3.80 21.03 -13.66
CA LEU A 161 -3.56 21.27 -15.09
C LEU A 161 -2.27 20.58 -15.60
N LEU A 162 -2.05 19.33 -15.15
CA LEU A 162 -0.86 18.58 -15.56
C LEU A 162 -1.02 17.99 -16.96
N GLU A 163 0.04 18.11 -17.77
CA GLU A 163 0.09 17.55 -19.12
C GLU A 163 0.56 16.08 -19.09
N GLY A 164 -0.24 15.18 -19.65
CA GLY A 164 0.06 13.74 -19.70
C GLY A 164 0.04 13.12 -18.30
N GLU A 165 0.98 12.19 -18.03
CA GLU A 165 1.08 11.47 -16.75
C GLU A 165 2.18 12.01 -15.83
N ARG A 166 2.94 13.00 -16.26
CA ARG A 166 4.01 13.58 -15.44
C ARG A 166 3.42 14.24 -14.20
N GLY A 167 3.91 13.82 -13.07
CA GLY A 167 3.43 14.25 -11.75
C GLY A 167 2.35 13.36 -11.14
N VAL A 168 1.82 12.37 -11.88
CA VAL A 168 0.85 11.37 -11.38
C VAL A 168 1.18 9.95 -11.84
N SER A 169 2.35 9.73 -12.43
CA SER A 169 2.71 8.48 -13.09
C SER A 169 2.72 7.29 -12.13
N PHE A 170 3.17 7.49 -10.90
CA PHE A 170 3.16 6.47 -9.86
C PHE A 170 1.73 5.97 -9.59
N ILE A 171 0.80 6.90 -9.32
CA ILE A 171 -0.59 6.57 -8.97
C ILE A 171 -1.32 5.96 -10.17
N ALA A 172 -1.14 6.55 -11.37
CA ALA A 172 -1.78 6.09 -12.59
C ALA A 172 -1.32 4.69 -13.02
N SER A 173 -0.02 4.40 -12.90
CA SER A 173 0.54 3.08 -13.26
C SER A 173 0.03 1.98 -12.33
N HIS A 174 -0.02 2.22 -11.02
CA HIS A 174 -0.54 1.25 -10.05
C HIS A 174 -2.02 0.95 -10.27
N ALA A 175 -2.83 1.93 -10.68
CA ALA A 175 -4.23 1.70 -11.02
C ALA A 175 -4.43 0.68 -12.16
N THR A 176 -3.43 0.44 -13.01
CA THR A 176 -3.50 -0.50 -14.13
C THR A 176 -2.77 -1.82 -13.90
N LEU A 177 -1.68 -1.82 -13.12
CA LEU A 177 -0.88 -3.00 -12.80
C LEU A 177 -1.57 -3.91 -11.77
N ASP A 178 -2.33 -3.32 -10.87
CA ASP A 178 -2.84 -3.98 -9.67
C ASP A 178 -3.94 -5.02 -9.93
N ALA A 179 -4.55 -5.06 -11.12
CA ALA A 179 -5.51 -6.12 -11.46
C ALA A 179 -4.87 -7.52 -11.43
N GLN A 180 -3.60 -7.65 -11.90
CA GLN A 180 -2.86 -8.90 -11.85
C GLN A 180 -2.37 -9.18 -10.42
N HIS A 181 -1.80 -8.17 -9.75
CA HIS A 181 -1.37 -8.27 -8.35
C HIS A 181 -2.50 -8.74 -7.44
N MET A 182 -3.70 -8.18 -7.58
CA MET A 182 -4.88 -8.62 -6.82
C MET A 182 -5.29 -10.06 -7.12
N ALA A 183 -5.15 -10.52 -8.38
CA ALA A 183 -5.45 -11.91 -8.73
C ALA A 183 -4.47 -12.88 -8.06
N ASP A 184 -3.18 -12.57 -8.08
CA ASP A 184 -2.12 -13.39 -7.49
C ASP A 184 -2.19 -13.36 -5.94
N LEU A 185 -2.43 -12.18 -5.37
CA LEU A 185 -2.64 -12.01 -3.93
C LEU A 185 -3.85 -12.80 -3.44
N ARG A 186 -4.96 -12.81 -4.17
CA ARG A 186 -6.13 -13.63 -3.88
C ARG A 186 -5.79 -15.12 -3.83
N GLN A 187 -4.95 -15.59 -4.75
CA GLN A 187 -4.55 -17.00 -4.78
C GLN A 187 -3.72 -17.35 -3.53
N VAL A 188 -2.74 -16.54 -3.18
CA VAL A 188 -1.87 -16.80 -2.03
C VAL A 188 -2.60 -16.65 -0.69
N LEU A 189 -3.51 -15.68 -0.56
CA LEU A 189 -4.36 -15.53 0.63
C LEU A 189 -5.17 -16.80 0.89
N ASN A 190 -5.72 -17.42 -0.15
CA ASN A 190 -6.48 -18.66 -0.03
C ASN A 190 -5.63 -19.89 0.36
N GLN A 191 -4.29 -19.77 0.37
CA GLN A 191 -3.40 -20.83 0.84
C GLN A 191 -3.08 -20.73 2.33
N VAL A 192 -3.37 -19.60 2.98
CA VAL A 192 -3.17 -19.42 4.42
C VAL A 192 -4.21 -20.25 5.17
N ARG A 193 -3.77 -21.36 5.79
CA ARG A 193 -4.63 -22.30 6.56
C ARG A 193 -4.58 -22.08 8.06
N ASP A 194 -3.53 -21.44 8.54
CA ASP A 194 -3.32 -21.17 9.95
C ASP A 194 -4.22 -20.03 10.43
N GLU A 195 -5.01 -20.27 11.46
CA GLU A 195 -5.95 -19.30 12.03
C GLU A 195 -5.23 -18.06 12.59
N ALA A 196 -4.05 -18.26 13.20
CA ALA A 196 -3.26 -17.14 13.71
C ALA A 196 -2.74 -16.26 12.57
N GLY A 197 -2.30 -16.87 11.47
CA GLY A 197 -1.92 -16.17 10.25
C GLY A 197 -3.07 -15.39 9.62
N GLN A 198 -4.26 -16.01 9.54
CA GLN A 198 -5.47 -15.34 9.04
C GLN A 198 -5.86 -14.15 9.93
N ALA A 199 -5.83 -14.31 11.25
CA ALA A 199 -6.11 -13.24 12.20
C ALA A 199 -5.10 -12.08 12.08
N ALA A 200 -3.81 -12.39 11.91
CA ALA A 200 -2.76 -11.40 11.71
C ALA A 200 -2.94 -10.61 10.41
N ILE A 201 -3.37 -11.27 9.32
CA ILE A 201 -3.70 -10.61 8.04
C ILE A 201 -4.84 -9.62 8.23
N VAL A 202 -5.96 -10.04 8.84
CA VAL A 202 -7.12 -9.17 9.10
C VAL A 202 -6.72 -7.96 9.94
N GLN A 203 -5.94 -8.17 11.01
CA GLN A 203 -5.44 -7.07 11.83
C GLN A 203 -4.56 -6.10 11.03
N SER A 204 -3.70 -6.64 10.17
CA SER A 204 -2.82 -5.82 9.32
C SER A 204 -3.62 -4.96 8.33
N VAL A 205 -4.65 -5.51 7.70
CA VAL A 205 -5.56 -4.74 6.82
C VAL A 205 -6.17 -3.56 7.55
N ARG A 206 -6.71 -3.79 8.76
CA ARG A 206 -7.33 -2.73 9.59
C ARG A 206 -6.36 -1.60 9.91
N VAL A 207 -5.16 -1.96 10.35
CA VAL A 207 -4.12 -0.97 10.69
C VAL A 207 -3.69 -0.17 9.46
N ASN A 208 -3.51 -0.83 8.32
CA ASN A 208 -3.10 -0.17 7.09
C ASN A 208 -4.18 0.80 6.58
N PHE A 209 -5.46 0.41 6.49
CA PHE A 209 -6.54 1.33 6.13
C PHE A 209 -6.65 2.50 7.11
N HIS A 210 -6.58 2.25 8.42
CA HIS A 210 -6.65 3.30 9.44
C HIS A 210 -5.56 4.36 9.24
N HIS A 211 -4.30 3.95 9.18
CA HIS A 211 -3.19 4.91 9.05
C HIS A 211 -3.14 5.56 7.68
N PHE A 212 -3.51 4.84 6.61
CA PHE A 212 -3.56 5.44 5.29
C PHE A 212 -4.62 6.54 5.20
N THR A 213 -5.80 6.32 5.82
CA THR A 213 -6.81 7.38 5.99
C THR A 213 -6.22 8.61 6.68
N ARG A 214 -5.48 8.42 7.79
CA ARG A 214 -4.86 9.51 8.54
C ARG A 214 -3.74 10.23 7.78
N ILE A 215 -3.04 9.53 6.89
CA ILE A 215 -2.07 10.16 6.00
C ILE A 215 -2.79 11.10 5.03
N VAL A 216 -3.85 10.64 4.35
CA VAL A 216 -4.62 11.46 3.41
C VAL A 216 -5.30 12.65 4.10
N GLU A 217 -5.79 12.48 5.32
CA GLU A 217 -6.39 13.56 6.12
C GLU A 217 -5.35 14.62 6.54
N GLY A 218 -4.14 14.19 6.87
CA GLY A 218 -3.10 15.03 7.49
C GLY A 218 -2.27 15.88 6.52
N VAL A 219 -2.42 15.68 5.21
CA VAL A 219 -1.65 16.42 4.19
C VAL A 219 -2.30 17.69 3.70
#